data_3f02d1a4d74b74ddef70c84182b2a66d
#
_entry.id   3f02d1a4d74b74ddef70c84182b2a66d
#
_cell.length_a   1.000
_cell.length_b   1.000
_cell.length_c   1.000
_cell.angle_alpha   90.00
_cell.angle_beta   90.00
_cell.angle_gamma   90.00
#
_symmetry.space_group_name_H-M   'P 1'
#
loop_
_entity.id
_entity.type
_entity.pdbx_description
1 polymer ?
#
loop_
_entity_poly.entity_id
_entity_poly.type
_entity_poly.pdbx_seq_one_letter_code
_entity_poly.pdbx_strand_id
1 'polypeptide(L)'
;MTDWISDPQVCAAAQLLKQQAVIAYPTESVWGLGCDPGSLTAVEKLLRLKGRSLSKGLILIAANTEQFSPFLGGLEPDALRRFQTPQQKPTTWLVPNNSSAPEWISGGHDTLALRVTDHPLAAALCQLFGGPLVSTSANPQGQPAATSAEQVQGYFAQAVGVKALDFLTPGTVGGAVKPSEIRYLLSGEIVREG
;
A
#
# COMPACT_ATOMS: atom_id res chain seq x y z
N MET A 1 21.21 -11.64 -1.54
CA MET A 1 19.90 -10.93 -1.58
C MET A 1 18.91 -11.85 -0.89
N THR A 2 18.15 -11.36 0.08
CA THR A 2 17.19 -12.20 0.84
C THR A 2 16.05 -12.63 -0.08
N ASP A 3 15.74 -13.92 -0.11
CA ASP A 3 14.60 -14.47 -0.84
C ASP A 3 13.33 -14.35 0.04
N TRP A 4 12.62 -13.23 -0.09
CA TRP A 4 11.42 -12.96 0.68
C TRP A 4 10.21 -13.83 0.30
N ILE A 5 10.21 -14.41 -0.90
CA ILE A 5 9.12 -15.30 -1.36
C ILE A 5 9.11 -16.61 -0.56
N SER A 6 10.30 -17.09 -0.17
CA SER A 6 10.45 -18.33 0.61
C SER A 6 10.57 -18.07 2.12
N ASP A 7 10.56 -16.80 2.56
CA ASP A 7 10.66 -16.47 3.99
C ASP A 7 9.40 -16.88 4.74
N PRO A 8 9.51 -17.72 5.81
CA PRO A 8 8.34 -18.25 6.52
C PRO A 8 7.46 -17.16 7.16
N GLN A 9 8.05 -16.04 7.60
CA GLN A 9 7.29 -14.95 8.24
C GLN A 9 6.54 -14.14 7.17
N VAL A 10 7.12 -13.94 6.00
CA VAL A 10 6.46 -13.27 4.87
C VAL A 10 5.34 -14.14 4.30
N CYS A 11 5.57 -15.47 4.20
CA CYS A 11 4.51 -16.41 3.83
C CYS A 11 3.35 -16.38 4.83
N ALA A 12 3.64 -16.41 6.14
CA ALA A 12 2.62 -16.31 7.19
C ALA A 12 1.85 -15.00 7.11
N ALA A 13 2.53 -13.86 6.90
CA ALA A 13 1.90 -12.55 6.73
C ALA A 13 0.94 -12.53 5.54
N ALA A 14 1.33 -13.11 4.40
CA ALA A 14 0.46 -13.22 3.22
C ALA A 14 -0.79 -14.07 3.47
N GLN A 15 -0.67 -15.15 4.25
CA GLN A 15 -1.83 -15.95 4.65
C GLN A 15 -2.76 -15.18 5.59
N LEU A 16 -2.21 -14.43 6.54
CA LEU A 16 -3.00 -13.59 7.43
C LEU A 16 -3.76 -12.49 6.67
N LEU A 17 -3.15 -11.88 5.63
CA LEU A 17 -3.84 -10.92 4.76
C LEU A 17 -5.10 -11.53 4.13
N LYS A 18 -5.03 -12.79 3.66
CA LYS A 18 -6.20 -13.54 3.13
C LYS A 18 -7.27 -13.83 4.19
N GLN A 19 -6.92 -13.72 5.47
CA GLN A 19 -7.80 -13.86 6.63
C GLN A 19 -8.25 -12.51 7.20
N GLN A 20 -8.21 -11.44 6.40
CA GLN A 20 -8.65 -10.09 6.76
C GLN A 20 -7.78 -9.41 7.84
N ALA A 21 -6.54 -9.85 7.98
CA ALA A 21 -5.61 -9.21 8.90
C ALA A 21 -5.11 -7.86 8.39
N VAL A 22 -4.70 -7.00 9.33
CA VAL A 22 -3.92 -5.79 9.08
C VAL A 22 -2.50 -6.05 9.54
N ILE A 23 -1.55 -5.92 8.62
CA ILE A 23 -0.12 -6.15 8.89
C ILE A 23 0.68 -4.87 8.71
N ALA A 24 1.86 -4.82 9.35
CA ALA A 24 2.87 -3.80 9.05
C ALA A 24 4.07 -4.43 8.34
N TYR A 25 4.62 -3.70 7.38
CA TYR A 25 5.76 -4.12 6.57
C TYR A 25 6.58 -2.90 6.09
N PRO A 26 7.89 -3.06 5.85
CA PRO A 26 8.72 -1.98 5.35
C PRO A 26 8.44 -1.71 3.87
N THR A 27 8.56 -0.43 3.48
CA THR A 27 8.51 0.02 2.09
C THR A 27 9.78 0.80 1.74
N GLU A 28 9.80 1.51 0.63
CA GLU A 28 10.99 2.22 0.14
C GLU A 28 11.50 3.29 1.13
N SER A 29 10.59 4.00 1.84
CA SER A 29 10.95 5.12 2.71
C SER A 29 10.49 4.97 4.17
N VAL A 30 9.33 4.37 4.38
CA VAL A 30 8.71 4.24 5.71
C VAL A 30 8.08 2.86 5.86
N TRP A 31 7.72 2.49 7.07
CA TRP A 31 6.85 1.34 7.30
C TRP A 31 5.43 1.63 6.85
N GLY A 32 4.80 0.63 6.25
CA GLY A 32 3.41 0.67 5.81
C GLY A 32 2.51 -0.21 6.67
N LEU A 33 1.23 0.16 6.74
CA LEU A 33 0.14 -0.73 7.12
C LEU A 33 -0.56 -1.19 5.86
N GLY A 34 -0.89 -2.49 5.79
CA GLY A 34 -1.62 -3.04 4.66
C GLY A 34 -2.63 -4.09 5.05
N CYS A 35 -3.58 -4.28 4.16
CA CYS A 35 -4.63 -5.29 4.25
C CYS A 35 -5.16 -5.65 2.86
N ASP A 36 -6.05 -6.63 2.80
CA ASP A 36 -6.79 -7.00 1.61
C ASP A 36 -7.73 -5.86 1.17
N PRO A 37 -7.56 -5.28 -0.05
CA PRO A 37 -8.46 -4.24 -0.56
C PRO A 37 -9.89 -4.72 -0.83
N GLY A 38 -10.11 -6.01 -1.03
CA GLY A 38 -11.42 -6.62 -1.22
C GLY A 38 -12.23 -6.78 0.07
N SER A 39 -11.59 -6.66 1.24
CA SER A 39 -12.24 -6.84 2.54
C SER A 39 -12.53 -5.49 3.21
N LEU A 40 -13.81 -5.08 3.21
CA LEU A 40 -14.25 -3.89 3.95
C LEU A 40 -13.89 -3.99 5.44
N THR A 41 -14.04 -5.16 6.05
CA THR A 41 -13.70 -5.40 7.47
C THR A 41 -12.22 -5.10 7.76
N ALA A 42 -11.31 -5.56 6.89
CA ALA A 42 -9.88 -5.31 7.03
C ALA A 42 -9.53 -3.82 6.81
N VAL A 43 -10.15 -3.19 5.81
CA VAL A 43 -9.98 -1.76 5.53
C VAL A 43 -10.47 -0.90 6.69
N GLU A 44 -11.66 -1.17 7.23
CA GLU A 44 -12.17 -0.46 8.42
C GLU A 44 -11.27 -0.64 9.64
N LYS A 45 -10.74 -1.85 9.87
CA LYS A 45 -9.77 -2.10 10.93
C LYS A 45 -8.52 -1.25 10.75
N LEU A 46 -7.95 -1.20 9.55
CA LEU A 46 -6.79 -0.39 9.20
C LEU A 46 -7.08 1.11 9.44
N LEU A 47 -8.23 1.60 8.99
CA LEU A 47 -8.62 3.00 9.17
C LEU A 47 -8.82 3.37 10.64
N ARG A 48 -9.41 2.47 11.45
CA ARG A 48 -9.54 2.65 12.92
C ARG A 48 -8.17 2.73 13.59
N LEU A 49 -7.22 1.85 13.23
CA LEU A 49 -5.84 1.90 13.75
C LEU A 49 -5.17 3.24 13.47
N LYS A 50 -5.44 3.83 12.32
CA LYS A 50 -4.86 5.13 11.93
C LYS A 50 -5.63 6.35 12.43
N GLY A 51 -6.88 6.20 12.85
CA GLY A 51 -7.79 7.34 13.06
C GLY A 51 -8.09 8.12 11.77
N ARG A 52 -8.15 7.42 10.61
CA ARG A 52 -8.27 8.02 9.27
C ARG A 52 -9.67 7.84 8.70
N SER A 53 -10.21 8.90 8.10
CA SER A 53 -11.47 8.83 7.35
C SER A 53 -11.32 8.02 6.06
N LEU A 54 -12.34 7.24 5.74
CA LEU A 54 -12.48 6.49 4.50
C LEU A 54 -12.50 7.41 3.26
N SER A 55 -13.08 8.60 3.38
CA SER A 55 -13.18 9.59 2.29
C SER A 55 -11.83 10.08 1.73
N LYS A 56 -10.71 9.78 2.39
CA LYS A 56 -9.37 10.17 1.90
C LYS A 56 -8.82 9.24 0.82
N GLY A 57 -9.53 8.19 0.46
CA GLY A 57 -9.04 7.16 -0.44
C GLY A 57 -7.81 6.42 0.10
N LEU A 58 -7.44 5.34 -0.53
CA LEU A 58 -6.31 4.49 -0.12
C LEU A 58 -5.41 4.20 -1.32
N ILE A 59 -4.10 4.12 -1.07
CA ILE A 59 -3.14 3.70 -2.08
C ILE A 59 -3.17 2.18 -2.15
N LEU A 60 -3.16 1.63 -3.36
CA LEU A 60 -2.89 0.23 -3.63
C LEU A 60 -1.45 0.07 -4.11
N ILE A 61 -0.73 -0.90 -3.55
CA ILE A 61 0.59 -1.32 -4.05
C ILE A 61 0.50 -2.69 -4.69
N ALA A 62 1.37 -2.94 -5.67
CA ALA A 62 1.49 -4.24 -6.33
C ALA A 62 2.96 -4.54 -6.67
N ALA A 63 3.28 -5.81 -6.89
CA ALA A 63 4.61 -6.24 -7.28
C ALA A 63 4.96 -5.89 -8.73
N ASN A 64 3.95 -5.78 -9.58
CA ASN A 64 4.09 -5.49 -11.01
C ASN A 64 2.81 -4.85 -11.56
N THR A 65 2.88 -4.41 -12.81
CA THR A 65 1.74 -3.75 -13.50
C THR A 65 0.59 -4.69 -13.79
N GLU A 66 0.87 -5.98 -14.00
CA GLU A 66 -0.13 -7.01 -14.33
C GLU A 66 -1.14 -7.19 -13.20
N GLN A 67 -0.71 -7.07 -11.94
CA GLN A 67 -1.60 -7.13 -10.79
C GLN A 67 -2.62 -5.98 -10.75
N PHE A 68 -2.37 -4.88 -11.46
CA PHE A 68 -3.29 -3.76 -11.60
C PHE A 68 -4.20 -3.85 -12.84
N SER A 69 -4.13 -4.92 -13.65
CA SER A 69 -4.91 -5.05 -14.89
C SER A 69 -6.40 -4.69 -14.75
N PRO A 70 -7.12 -5.07 -13.67
CA PRO A 70 -8.52 -4.69 -13.53
C PRO A 70 -8.77 -3.18 -13.44
N PHE A 71 -7.81 -2.43 -12.88
CA PHE A 71 -7.92 -0.98 -12.66
C PHE A 71 -7.43 -0.15 -13.85
N LEU A 72 -6.74 -0.76 -14.80
CA LEU A 72 -6.14 -0.10 -15.97
C LEU A 72 -7.04 -0.21 -17.21
N GLY A 73 -8.16 -0.92 -17.13
CA GLY A 73 -9.12 -1.05 -18.23
C GLY A 73 -9.66 0.30 -18.66
N GLY A 74 -9.73 0.51 -20.00
CA GLY A 74 -10.21 1.76 -20.61
C GLY A 74 -9.16 2.87 -20.73
N LEU A 75 -7.91 2.65 -20.29
CA LEU A 75 -6.83 3.61 -20.53
C LEU A 75 -6.38 3.59 -21.99
N GLU A 76 -6.14 4.80 -22.54
CA GLU A 76 -5.50 4.95 -23.83
C GLU A 76 -4.07 4.39 -23.84
N PRO A 77 -3.55 3.90 -24.98
CA PRO A 77 -2.24 3.25 -25.06
C PRO A 77 -1.08 4.08 -24.49
N ASP A 78 -1.12 5.40 -24.65
CA ASP A 78 -0.07 6.30 -24.14
C ASP A 78 -0.08 6.39 -22.60
N ALA A 79 -1.26 6.43 -22.00
CA ALA A 79 -1.40 6.42 -20.55
C ALA A 79 -0.96 5.07 -19.97
N LEU A 80 -1.31 3.97 -20.62
CA LEU A 80 -0.90 2.63 -20.22
C LEU A 80 0.63 2.49 -20.29
N ARG A 81 1.27 2.94 -21.39
CA ARG A 81 2.74 2.95 -21.50
C ARG A 81 3.38 3.79 -20.39
N ARG A 82 2.83 4.96 -20.08
CA ARG A 82 3.33 5.82 -18.98
C ARG A 82 3.27 5.11 -17.65
N PHE A 83 2.16 4.43 -17.34
CA PHE A 83 2.00 3.66 -16.10
C PHE A 83 3.03 2.52 -16.01
N GLN A 84 3.27 1.81 -17.10
CA GLN A 84 4.17 0.66 -17.18
C GLN A 84 5.66 1.05 -17.20
N THR A 85 5.97 2.30 -17.53
CA THR A 85 7.37 2.76 -17.59
C THR A 85 7.96 2.88 -16.18
N PRO A 86 9.07 2.19 -15.87
CA PRO A 86 9.75 2.31 -14.58
C PRO A 86 10.11 3.76 -14.27
N GLN A 87 9.86 4.17 -13.05
CA GLN A 87 10.15 5.53 -12.59
C GLN A 87 11.46 5.56 -11.80
N GLN A 88 12.20 6.68 -11.87
CA GLN A 88 13.46 6.86 -11.12
C GLN A 88 13.24 7.01 -9.60
N LYS A 89 12.02 7.37 -9.20
CA LYS A 89 11.60 7.55 -7.81
C LYS A 89 10.35 6.72 -7.55
N PRO A 90 10.10 6.32 -6.30
CA PRO A 90 8.82 5.72 -5.93
C PRO A 90 7.66 6.65 -6.33
N THR A 91 6.86 6.23 -7.30
CA THR A 91 5.77 7.04 -7.86
C THR A 91 4.43 6.37 -7.66
N THR A 92 3.47 7.12 -7.13
CA THR A 92 2.05 6.75 -7.04
C THR A 92 1.29 7.48 -8.13
N TRP A 93 0.65 6.74 -9.02
CA TRP A 93 -0.18 7.28 -10.08
C TRP A 93 -1.63 7.42 -9.65
N LEU A 94 -2.23 8.59 -9.87
CA LEU A 94 -3.67 8.79 -9.82
C LEU A 94 -4.24 8.40 -11.18
N VAL A 95 -4.81 7.20 -11.23
CA VAL A 95 -5.37 6.58 -12.43
C VAL A 95 -6.87 6.86 -12.46
N PRO A 96 -7.50 7.19 -13.60
CA PRO A 96 -8.95 7.32 -13.70
C PRO A 96 -9.67 6.10 -13.12
N ASN A 97 -10.65 6.35 -12.26
CA ASN A 97 -11.42 5.27 -11.62
C ASN A 97 -12.42 4.69 -12.64
N ASN A 98 -12.18 3.46 -13.06
CA ASN A 98 -13.05 2.70 -13.97
C ASN A 98 -14.13 1.89 -13.23
N SER A 99 -14.37 2.18 -11.96
CA SER A 99 -15.33 1.49 -11.09
C SER A 99 -14.99 0.02 -10.78
N SER A 100 -13.77 -0.45 -11.08
CA SER A 100 -13.33 -1.81 -10.74
C SER A 100 -12.88 -1.93 -9.27
N ALA A 101 -12.53 -0.83 -8.61
CA ALA A 101 -12.20 -0.82 -7.19
C ALA A 101 -13.46 -0.58 -6.35
N PRO A 102 -13.55 -1.23 -5.17
CA PRO A 102 -14.60 -0.91 -4.21
C PRO A 102 -14.58 0.57 -3.78
N GLU A 103 -15.75 1.14 -3.49
CA GLU A 103 -15.89 2.56 -3.11
C GLU A 103 -15.05 2.91 -1.87
N TRP A 104 -14.89 1.97 -0.92
CA TRP A 104 -14.03 2.17 0.25
C TRP A 104 -12.54 2.27 -0.06
N ILE A 105 -12.11 1.94 -1.28
CA ILE A 105 -10.73 2.15 -1.75
C ILE A 105 -10.60 3.52 -2.42
N SER A 106 -11.54 3.87 -3.31
CA SER A 106 -11.52 5.18 -3.98
C SER A 106 -11.84 6.33 -3.02
N GLY A 107 -12.62 6.07 -1.94
CA GLY A 107 -13.09 7.12 -1.03
C GLY A 107 -14.05 8.12 -1.70
N GLY A 108 -14.65 7.73 -2.83
CA GLY A 108 -15.51 8.61 -3.64
C GLY A 108 -14.75 9.51 -4.63
N HIS A 109 -13.44 9.31 -4.80
CA HIS A 109 -12.66 10.05 -5.78
C HIS A 109 -12.79 9.46 -7.19
N ASP A 110 -12.65 10.34 -8.22
CA ASP A 110 -12.64 9.95 -9.63
C ASP A 110 -11.33 9.29 -10.06
N THR A 111 -10.39 9.11 -9.14
CA THR A 111 -9.10 8.46 -9.39
C THR A 111 -8.78 7.41 -8.33
N LEU A 112 -7.99 6.41 -8.74
CA LEU A 112 -7.38 5.42 -7.86
C LEU A 112 -5.89 5.69 -7.74
N ALA A 113 -5.35 5.62 -6.52
CA ALA A 113 -3.93 5.78 -6.25
C ALA A 113 -3.22 4.42 -6.32
N LEU A 114 -2.46 4.18 -7.40
CA LEU A 114 -1.79 2.91 -7.69
C LEU A 114 -0.28 3.08 -7.72
N ARG A 115 0.47 2.16 -7.11
CA ARG A 115 1.94 2.16 -7.10
C ARG A 115 2.50 0.75 -7.26
N VAL A 116 3.33 0.55 -8.27
CA VAL A 116 4.23 -0.61 -8.31
C VAL A 116 5.35 -0.37 -7.29
N THR A 117 5.58 -1.32 -6.39
CA THR A 117 6.61 -1.20 -5.34
C THR A 117 7.91 -1.87 -5.77
N ASP A 118 9.03 -1.18 -5.56
CA ASP A 118 10.38 -1.72 -5.78
C ASP A 118 10.96 -2.33 -4.48
N HIS A 119 10.25 -2.22 -3.36
CA HIS A 119 10.71 -2.81 -2.11
C HIS A 119 10.56 -4.34 -2.14
N PRO A 120 11.65 -5.12 -2.04
CA PRO A 120 11.61 -6.56 -2.30
C PRO A 120 10.62 -7.33 -1.42
N LEU A 121 10.52 -6.99 -0.12
CA LEU A 121 9.58 -7.64 0.80
C LEU A 121 8.12 -7.26 0.48
N ALA A 122 7.84 -5.98 0.19
CA ALA A 122 6.49 -5.54 -0.15
C ALA A 122 6.01 -6.17 -1.47
N ALA A 123 6.90 -6.28 -2.46
CA ALA A 123 6.62 -7.00 -3.70
C ALA A 123 6.33 -8.49 -3.46
N ALA A 124 7.13 -9.16 -2.61
CA ALA A 124 6.90 -10.55 -2.24
C ALA A 124 5.53 -10.76 -1.56
N LEU A 125 5.13 -9.86 -0.67
CA LEU A 125 3.78 -9.90 -0.06
C LEU A 125 2.67 -9.83 -1.12
N CYS A 126 2.77 -8.89 -2.08
CA CYS A 126 1.79 -8.77 -3.17
C CYS A 126 1.75 -10.02 -4.05
N GLN A 127 2.91 -10.63 -4.34
CA GLN A 127 2.99 -11.89 -5.11
C GLN A 127 2.36 -13.06 -4.35
N LEU A 128 2.71 -13.25 -3.08
CA LEU A 128 2.18 -14.34 -2.23
C LEU A 128 0.69 -14.17 -1.91
N PHE A 129 0.23 -12.94 -1.77
CA PHE A 129 -1.19 -12.63 -1.63
C PHE A 129 -1.95 -12.92 -2.92
N GLY A 130 -1.34 -12.67 -4.08
CA GLY A 130 -1.89 -12.90 -5.40
C GLY A 130 -2.55 -11.68 -6.04
N GLY A 131 -2.25 -10.46 -5.55
CA GLY A 131 -2.83 -9.22 -6.05
C GLY A 131 -2.35 -7.98 -5.31
N PRO A 132 -2.93 -6.82 -5.61
CA PRO A 132 -2.61 -5.58 -4.92
C PRO A 132 -3.01 -5.61 -3.45
N LEU A 133 -2.29 -4.84 -2.64
CA LEU A 133 -2.58 -4.62 -1.22
C LEU A 133 -2.89 -3.15 -0.97
N VAL A 134 -3.80 -2.87 -0.02
CA VAL A 134 -3.87 -1.53 0.58
C VAL A 134 -2.53 -1.22 1.21
N SER A 135 -2.02 0.00 1.00
CA SER A 135 -0.79 0.48 1.64
C SER A 135 -0.93 1.92 2.09
N THR A 136 -0.67 2.15 3.36
CA THR A 136 -0.61 3.49 3.94
C THR A 136 0.50 3.54 4.97
N SER A 137 1.07 4.72 5.26
CA SER A 137 2.13 4.86 6.26
C SER A 137 1.73 4.31 7.63
N ALA A 138 2.67 3.67 8.32
CA ALA A 138 2.44 3.08 9.65
C ALA A 138 2.58 4.17 10.73
N ASN A 139 1.52 4.93 10.93
CA ASN A 139 1.40 5.94 11.98
C ASN A 139 -0.08 6.22 12.30
N PRO A 140 -0.44 6.54 13.54
CA PRO A 140 -1.70 7.20 13.87
C PRO A 140 -1.78 8.57 13.20
N GLN A 141 -2.98 9.09 12.98
CA GLN A 141 -3.17 10.42 12.39
C GLN A 141 -2.44 11.50 13.20
N GLY A 142 -1.70 12.37 12.52
CA GLY A 142 -0.94 13.46 13.14
C GLY A 142 0.44 13.05 13.68
N GLN A 143 0.79 11.77 13.69
CA GLN A 143 2.12 11.33 14.09
C GLN A 143 3.03 11.16 12.87
N PRO A 144 4.36 11.26 13.00
CA PRO A 144 5.31 10.94 11.95
C PRO A 144 5.16 9.48 11.49
N ALA A 145 5.45 9.20 10.21
CA ALA A 145 5.47 7.82 9.72
C ALA A 145 6.62 7.03 10.36
N ALA A 146 6.36 5.79 10.77
CA ALA A 146 7.38 4.93 11.35
C ALA A 146 8.48 4.59 10.33
N THR A 147 9.73 4.67 10.76
CA THR A 147 10.92 4.28 9.98
C THR A 147 11.60 3.02 10.53
N SER A 148 11.14 2.51 11.67
CA SER A 148 11.62 1.26 12.27
C SER A 148 10.48 0.39 12.81
N ALA A 149 10.76 -0.89 13.01
CA ALA A 149 9.82 -1.86 13.58
C ALA A 149 9.42 -1.48 15.02
N GLU A 150 10.37 -0.95 15.81
CA GLU A 150 10.15 -0.50 17.19
C GLU A 150 9.17 0.68 17.24
N GLN A 151 9.25 1.62 16.28
CA GLN A 151 8.28 2.71 16.18
C GLN A 151 6.88 2.19 15.83
N VAL A 152 6.78 1.22 14.91
CA VAL A 152 5.50 0.56 14.61
C VAL A 152 4.91 -0.10 15.85
N GLN A 153 5.72 -0.85 16.58
CA GLN A 153 5.29 -1.46 17.86
C GLN A 153 4.86 -0.40 18.86
N GLY A 154 5.61 0.68 19.02
CA GLY A 154 5.26 1.79 19.91
C GLY A 154 3.92 2.44 19.58
N TYR A 155 3.59 2.57 18.29
CA TYR A 155 2.31 3.14 17.86
C TYR A 155 1.12 2.20 18.04
N PHE A 156 1.29 0.89 17.85
CA PHE A 156 0.17 -0.04 17.68
C PHE A 156 0.09 -1.15 18.74
N ALA A 157 1.11 -1.29 19.63
CA ALA A 157 1.11 -2.31 20.67
C ALA A 157 0.09 -2.10 21.79
N GLN A 158 -0.42 -0.88 21.99
CA GLN A 158 -1.27 -0.49 23.13
C GLN A 158 -2.51 0.31 22.73
N ALA A 159 -3.12 0.02 21.59
CA ALA A 159 -4.40 0.67 21.25
C ALA A 159 -5.52 0.15 22.15
N VAL A 160 -5.74 0.83 23.28
CA VAL A 160 -6.86 0.53 24.19
C VAL A 160 -8.18 0.60 23.41
N GLY A 161 -8.94 -0.51 23.40
CA GLY A 161 -10.25 -0.59 22.74
C GLY A 161 -10.26 -0.85 21.24
N VAL A 162 -9.10 -0.87 20.58
CA VAL A 162 -8.94 -1.29 19.17
C VAL A 162 -8.04 -2.52 19.16
N LYS A 163 -8.40 -3.56 18.39
CA LYS A 163 -7.52 -4.73 18.25
C LYS A 163 -6.17 -4.26 17.73
N ALA A 164 -5.09 -4.71 18.37
CA ALA A 164 -3.72 -4.45 17.93
C ALA A 164 -3.49 -4.87 16.48
N LEU A 165 -2.38 -4.43 15.90
CA LEU A 165 -1.85 -4.94 14.65
C LEU A 165 -1.77 -6.48 14.70
N ASP A 166 -2.20 -7.15 13.62
CA ASP A 166 -2.22 -8.63 13.63
C ASP A 166 -0.83 -9.23 13.40
N PHE A 167 0.02 -8.55 12.65
CA PHE A 167 1.36 -9.03 12.34
C PHE A 167 2.32 -7.90 11.97
N LEU A 168 3.58 -8.06 12.36
CA LEU A 168 4.69 -7.22 11.97
C LEU A 168 5.72 -8.08 11.23
N THR A 169 5.97 -7.78 9.95
CA THR A 169 6.95 -8.53 9.17
C THR A 169 8.39 -8.21 9.59
N PRO A 170 9.36 -9.08 9.26
CA PRO A 170 10.78 -8.70 9.34
C PRO A 170 11.14 -7.63 8.31
N GLY A 171 12.39 -7.18 8.32
CA GLY A 171 12.98 -6.30 7.31
C GLY A 171 13.15 -4.86 7.76
N THR A 172 13.67 -4.06 6.84
CA THR A 172 13.99 -2.64 7.03
C THR A 172 13.55 -1.84 5.83
N VAL A 173 13.32 -0.53 6.00
CA VAL A 173 12.97 0.36 4.89
C VAL A 173 14.07 0.46 3.83
N GLY A 174 13.70 0.72 2.58
CA GLY A 174 14.60 0.69 1.43
C GLY A 174 15.54 1.89 1.26
N GLY A 175 15.52 2.85 2.20
CA GLY A 175 16.47 3.99 2.20
C GLY A 175 16.04 5.19 1.35
N ALA A 176 14.86 5.19 0.73
CA ALA A 176 14.32 6.39 0.10
C ALA A 176 14.06 7.47 1.17
N VAL A 177 14.53 8.70 0.91
CA VAL A 177 14.49 9.78 1.91
C VAL A 177 13.07 10.31 2.14
N LYS A 178 12.24 10.27 1.09
CA LYS A 178 10.88 10.82 1.12
C LYS A 178 9.84 9.77 0.71
N PRO A 179 8.56 9.98 1.08
CA PRO A 179 7.44 9.17 0.56
C PRO A 179 7.35 9.24 -0.96
N SER A 180 6.57 8.33 -1.57
CA SER A 180 6.35 8.34 -3.02
C SER A 180 5.81 9.68 -3.50
N GLU A 181 6.28 10.14 -4.64
CA GLU A 181 5.65 11.21 -5.39
C GLU A 181 4.24 10.79 -5.80
N ILE A 182 3.29 11.72 -5.85
CA ILE A 182 1.94 11.46 -6.37
C ILE A 182 1.73 12.32 -7.61
N ARG A 183 1.33 11.68 -8.73
CA ARG A 183 1.07 12.34 -10.02
C ARG A 183 -0.25 11.88 -10.63
N TYR A 184 -0.91 12.78 -11.36
CA TYR A 184 -1.98 12.36 -12.26
C TYR A 184 -1.40 11.59 -13.46
N LEU A 185 -1.99 10.42 -13.76
CA LEU A 185 -1.49 9.59 -14.87
C LEU A 185 -1.66 10.27 -16.23
N LEU A 186 -2.81 10.91 -16.47
CA LEU A 186 -3.12 11.50 -17.78
C LEU A 186 -2.31 12.77 -18.07
N SER A 187 -2.26 13.71 -17.12
CA SER A 187 -1.55 14.97 -17.31
C SER A 187 -0.06 14.91 -16.96
N GLY A 188 0.34 14.01 -16.06
CA GLY A 188 1.68 13.98 -15.47
C GLY A 188 1.89 15.05 -14.40
N GLU A 189 0.87 15.81 -14.03
CA GLU A 189 0.92 16.85 -13.01
C GLU A 189 1.24 16.27 -11.64
N ILE A 190 2.14 16.90 -10.89
CA ILE A 190 2.55 16.49 -9.56
C ILE A 190 1.55 17.05 -8.54
N VAL A 191 0.93 16.16 -7.78
CA VAL A 191 0.03 16.49 -6.66
C VAL A 191 0.80 16.57 -5.34
N ARG A 192 1.83 15.76 -5.20
CA ARG A 192 2.71 15.73 -4.03
C ARG A 192 4.12 15.35 -4.44
N GLU A 193 5.10 16.17 -4.05
CA GLU A 193 6.52 15.86 -4.22
C GLU A 193 6.95 14.64 -3.38
N GLY A 194 7.89 13.87 -3.93
CA GLY A 194 8.51 12.69 -3.30
C GLY A 194 9.91 12.99 -2.77
#